data_340566e89662c2eb20ef975d5990c829
#
_entry.id   340566e89662c2eb20ef975d5990c829
#
_cell.length_a   1.000
_cell.length_b   1.000
_cell.length_c   1.000
_cell.angle_alpha   90.00
_cell.angle_beta   90.00
_cell.angle_gamma   90.00
#
_symmetry.space_group_name_H-M   'P 1'
#
loop_
_entity.id
_entity.type
_entity.pdbx_description
1 polymer ?
#
loop_
_entity_poly.entity_id
_entity_poly.type
_entity_poly.pdbx_seq_one_letter_code
_entity_poly.pdbx_strand_id
1 'polypeptide(L)'
;MIEVKSLTKAYGGFVAIQNVSFKAERGQILGFLGPNGAGKTTTMRIITGFMPATSGTVLVDGLDIFTQSLEARRRIGYLPEAPPLYAEMRVDGYLRFVARIRGVARRQLDDAVAHVIKVCGLDEVAHRICGQLSKGYKQRVGIAQALVHDPPVLVLDEPTIGLDPRQIHEVRDLISGLSGNRTIVLSTHILPEVSQICDKVVIIADGRVVLEESLKALPAGTSLEEVFLNAVAQERHADTASAEEALEEVEAGHS
;
A
#
# COMPACT_ATOMS: atom_id res chain seq x y z
N MET A 1 -12.84 -0.61 4.80
CA MET A 1 -12.07 -0.84 6.04
C MET A 1 -11.13 -2.01 5.84
N ILE A 2 -9.88 -1.89 6.31
CA ILE A 2 -8.89 -2.98 6.35
C ILE A 2 -8.50 -3.20 7.82
N GLU A 3 -8.44 -4.46 8.25
CA GLU A 3 -7.94 -4.84 9.56
C GLU A 3 -6.91 -5.96 9.39
N VAL A 4 -5.69 -5.72 9.83
CA VAL A 4 -4.56 -6.67 9.81
C VAL A 4 -4.33 -7.15 11.23
N LYS A 5 -4.29 -8.47 11.43
CA LYS A 5 -4.21 -9.10 12.76
C LYS A 5 -3.02 -10.05 12.83
N SER A 6 -2.03 -9.70 13.63
CA SER A 6 -0.86 -10.53 13.98
C SER A 6 -0.19 -11.16 12.75
N LEU A 7 -0.07 -10.39 11.68
CA LEU A 7 0.38 -10.88 10.39
C LEU A 7 1.88 -11.19 10.42
N THR A 8 2.24 -12.43 10.08
CA THR A 8 3.63 -12.89 10.02
C THR A 8 3.90 -13.52 8.66
N LYS A 9 5.07 -13.25 8.10
CA LYS A 9 5.56 -13.88 6.88
C LYS A 9 7.02 -14.27 7.02
N ALA A 10 7.28 -15.57 6.89
CA ALA A 10 8.61 -16.14 6.82
C ALA A 10 8.87 -16.74 5.42
N TYR A 11 10.10 -16.65 4.97
CA TYR A 11 10.63 -17.26 3.75
C TYR A 11 11.83 -18.16 4.16
N GLY A 12 11.57 -19.44 4.32
CA GLY A 12 12.56 -20.34 4.91
C GLY A 12 12.99 -19.87 6.31
N GLY A 13 14.28 -19.57 6.50
CA GLY A 13 14.82 -19.08 7.78
C GLY A 13 14.72 -17.55 7.99
N PHE A 14 14.24 -16.78 6.99
CA PHE A 14 14.15 -15.33 7.08
C PHE A 14 12.71 -14.89 7.36
N VAL A 15 12.51 -14.11 8.43
CA VAL A 15 11.22 -13.50 8.79
C VAL A 15 11.14 -12.10 8.20
N ALA A 16 10.30 -11.92 7.18
CA ALA A 16 10.15 -10.64 6.48
C ALA A 16 9.22 -9.67 7.20
N ILE A 17 8.18 -10.17 7.87
CA ILE A 17 7.30 -9.41 8.77
C ILE A 17 6.88 -10.30 9.94
N GLN A 18 6.76 -9.73 11.12
CA GLN A 18 6.45 -10.42 12.36
C GLN A 18 5.37 -9.69 13.16
N ASN A 19 4.26 -10.38 13.41
CA ASN A 19 3.16 -9.91 14.28
C ASN A 19 2.64 -8.50 13.91
N VAL A 20 2.61 -8.17 12.61
CA VAL A 20 2.13 -6.87 12.12
C VAL A 20 0.62 -6.79 12.32
N SER A 21 0.18 -5.76 13.05
CA SER A 21 -1.23 -5.48 13.29
C SER A 21 -1.50 -3.99 13.09
N PHE A 22 -2.55 -3.64 12.36
CA PHE A 22 -3.02 -2.26 12.19
C PHE A 22 -4.42 -2.22 11.58
N LYS A 23 -5.04 -1.03 11.63
CA LYS A 23 -6.38 -0.83 11.08
C LYS A 23 -6.48 0.46 10.27
N ALA A 24 -7.05 0.38 9.07
CA ALA A 24 -7.45 1.51 8.25
C ALA A 24 -8.99 1.60 8.20
N GLU A 25 -9.52 2.73 8.66
CA GLU A 25 -10.96 2.96 8.73
C GLU A 25 -11.54 3.34 7.36
N ARG A 26 -12.86 3.31 7.23
CA ARG A 26 -13.55 3.72 6.00
C ARG A 26 -13.29 5.20 5.71
N GLY A 27 -12.97 5.51 4.45
CA GLY A 27 -12.70 6.87 4.01
C GLY A 27 -11.34 7.43 4.42
N GLN A 28 -10.52 6.67 5.13
CA GLN A 28 -9.22 7.06 5.65
C GLN A 28 -8.10 6.77 4.65
N ILE A 29 -7.13 7.68 4.57
CA ILE A 29 -5.83 7.41 3.94
C ILE A 29 -4.85 7.05 5.04
N LEU A 30 -4.37 5.79 5.00
CA LEU A 30 -3.33 5.29 5.89
C LEU A 30 -2.00 5.22 5.15
N GLY A 31 -0.99 5.94 5.65
CA GLY A 31 0.39 5.83 5.22
C GLY A 31 1.11 4.69 5.93
N PHE A 32 1.62 3.73 5.17
CA PHE A 32 2.45 2.63 5.68
C PHE A 32 3.91 2.94 5.40
N LEU A 33 4.57 3.56 6.37
CA LEU A 33 5.89 4.19 6.26
C LEU A 33 6.99 3.28 6.77
N GLY A 34 8.12 3.23 6.08
CA GLY A 34 9.29 2.50 6.57
C GLY A 34 10.43 2.51 5.57
N PRO A 35 11.66 2.18 6.00
CA PRO A 35 12.81 2.09 5.11
C PRO A 35 12.67 0.95 4.08
N ASN A 36 13.57 0.93 3.10
CA ASN A 36 13.63 -0.19 2.16
C ASN A 36 14.01 -1.48 2.90
N GLY A 37 13.32 -2.58 2.55
CA GLY A 37 13.51 -3.87 3.24
C GLY A 37 12.68 -4.06 4.51
N ALA A 38 12.01 -3.03 5.05
CA ALA A 38 11.23 -3.12 6.29
C ALA A 38 9.97 -4.02 6.23
N GLY A 39 9.63 -4.58 5.07
CA GLY A 39 8.46 -5.47 4.92
C GLY A 39 7.23 -4.82 4.27
N LYS A 40 7.30 -3.56 3.82
CA LYS A 40 6.17 -2.83 3.22
C LYS A 40 5.50 -3.61 2.08
N THR A 41 6.23 -3.88 1.01
CA THR A 41 5.71 -4.61 -0.17
C THR A 41 5.21 -6.02 0.19
N THR A 42 5.87 -6.72 1.13
CA THR A 42 5.40 -8.01 1.63
C THR A 42 4.03 -7.87 2.26
N THR A 43 3.85 -6.88 3.13
CA THR A 43 2.56 -6.58 3.77
C THR A 43 1.49 -6.23 2.74
N MET A 44 1.79 -5.34 1.77
CA MET A 44 0.85 -4.97 0.70
C MET A 44 0.42 -6.19 -0.14
N ARG A 45 1.34 -7.07 -0.49
CA ARG A 45 1.03 -8.30 -1.25
C ARG A 45 0.15 -9.28 -0.49
N ILE A 46 0.29 -9.35 0.84
CA ILE A 46 -0.57 -10.22 1.66
C ILE A 46 -1.97 -9.60 1.81
N ILE A 47 -2.06 -8.29 2.11
CA ILE A 47 -3.34 -7.57 2.22
C ILE A 47 -4.18 -7.72 0.94
N THR A 48 -3.52 -7.75 -0.22
CA THR A 48 -4.19 -7.85 -1.53
C THR A 48 -4.46 -9.30 -1.96
N GLY A 49 -4.09 -10.28 -1.12
CA GLY A 49 -4.25 -11.71 -1.43
C GLY A 49 -3.35 -12.19 -2.57
N PHE A 50 -2.28 -11.45 -2.88
CA PHE A 50 -1.29 -11.85 -3.88
C PHE A 50 -0.38 -12.98 -3.37
N MET A 51 -0.14 -13.03 -2.05
CA MET A 51 0.58 -14.12 -1.41
C MET A 51 -0.05 -14.48 -0.05
N PRO A 52 0.09 -15.73 0.41
CA PRO A 52 -0.36 -16.14 1.74
C PRO A 52 0.59 -15.63 2.83
N ALA A 53 0.02 -15.38 4.02
CA ALA A 53 0.77 -15.21 5.25
C ALA A 53 1.30 -16.57 5.76
N THR A 54 2.28 -16.53 6.65
CA THR A 54 2.69 -17.71 7.45
C THR A 54 1.72 -17.89 8.63
N SER A 55 1.30 -16.79 9.26
CA SER A 55 0.27 -16.76 10.30
C SER A 55 -0.42 -15.38 10.36
N GLY A 56 -1.49 -15.28 11.13
CA GLY A 56 -2.31 -14.08 11.20
C GLY A 56 -3.33 -14.01 10.07
N THR A 57 -4.12 -12.92 10.04
CA THR A 57 -5.14 -12.74 9.00
C THR A 57 -5.34 -11.27 8.62
N VAL A 58 -6.05 -11.07 7.50
CA VAL A 58 -6.45 -9.75 7.00
C VAL A 58 -7.94 -9.76 6.68
N LEU A 59 -8.67 -8.81 7.24
CA LEU A 59 -10.07 -8.58 6.94
C LEU A 59 -10.23 -7.34 6.04
N VAL A 60 -10.93 -7.51 4.93
CA VAL A 60 -11.28 -6.43 4.00
C VAL A 60 -12.79 -6.29 3.97
N ASP A 61 -13.30 -5.19 4.48
CA ASP A 61 -14.74 -4.98 4.70
C ASP A 61 -15.42 -6.15 5.45
N GLY A 62 -14.72 -6.75 6.41
CA GLY A 62 -15.18 -7.89 7.19
C GLY A 62 -14.97 -9.26 6.51
N LEU A 63 -14.50 -9.30 5.26
CA LEU A 63 -14.19 -10.53 4.53
C LEU A 63 -12.74 -10.94 4.76
N ASP A 64 -12.52 -12.16 5.20
CA ASP A 64 -11.18 -12.70 5.37
C ASP A 64 -10.53 -13.00 4.01
N ILE A 65 -9.31 -12.45 3.81
CA ILE A 65 -8.60 -12.53 2.52
C ILE A 65 -8.18 -13.95 2.14
N PHE A 66 -8.07 -14.86 3.10
CA PHE A 66 -7.63 -16.23 2.86
C PHE A 66 -8.81 -17.18 2.66
N THR A 67 -9.84 -17.08 3.50
CA THR A 67 -11.01 -17.99 3.46
C THR A 67 -12.10 -17.51 2.49
N GLN A 68 -12.23 -16.19 2.29
CA GLN A 68 -13.19 -15.54 1.37
C GLN A 68 -12.46 -14.76 0.26
N SER A 69 -11.39 -15.35 -0.25
CA SER A 69 -10.39 -14.70 -1.09
C SER A 69 -10.94 -14.00 -2.33
N LEU A 70 -11.90 -14.61 -3.02
CA LEU A 70 -12.45 -14.05 -4.26
C LEU A 70 -13.28 -12.79 -4.00
N GLU A 71 -14.15 -12.85 -2.98
CA GLU A 71 -15.02 -11.75 -2.58
C GLU A 71 -14.20 -10.60 -2.00
N ALA A 72 -13.22 -10.89 -1.15
CA ALA A 72 -12.33 -9.89 -0.57
C ALA A 72 -11.51 -9.18 -1.66
N ARG A 73 -10.90 -9.92 -2.60
CA ARG A 73 -10.13 -9.35 -3.71
C ARG A 73 -10.97 -8.51 -4.67
N ARG A 74 -12.27 -8.76 -4.80
CA ARG A 74 -13.18 -7.89 -5.57
C ARG A 74 -13.39 -6.53 -4.93
N ARG A 75 -13.16 -6.41 -3.62
CA ARG A 75 -13.23 -5.15 -2.86
C ARG A 75 -11.95 -4.34 -2.91
N ILE A 76 -10.88 -4.86 -3.53
CA ILE A 76 -9.55 -4.24 -3.52
C ILE A 76 -9.13 -3.84 -4.93
N GLY A 77 -8.76 -2.58 -5.09
CA GLY A 77 -7.90 -2.10 -6.17
C GLY A 77 -6.45 -2.12 -5.71
N TYR A 78 -5.56 -2.67 -6.52
CA TYR A 78 -4.14 -2.78 -6.17
C TYR A 78 -3.25 -2.20 -7.26
N LEU A 79 -2.37 -1.30 -6.86
CA LEU A 79 -1.24 -0.81 -7.63
C LEU A 79 0.04 -1.35 -6.99
N PRO A 80 0.74 -2.30 -7.61
CA PRO A 80 2.09 -2.66 -7.18
C PRO A 80 3.10 -1.59 -7.57
N GLU A 81 4.28 -1.57 -6.95
CA GLU A 81 5.39 -0.65 -7.22
C GLU A 81 5.68 -0.49 -8.71
N ALA A 82 5.71 -1.60 -9.46
CA ALA A 82 5.77 -1.60 -10.92
C ALA A 82 4.41 -1.97 -11.51
N PRO A 83 3.68 -1.02 -12.14
CA PRO A 83 2.38 -1.30 -12.74
C PRO A 83 2.47 -2.39 -13.81
N PRO A 84 1.63 -3.45 -13.77
CA PRO A 84 1.68 -4.58 -14.69
C PRO A 84 1.01 -4.24 -16.03
N LEU A 85 1.54 -3.26 -16.74
CA LEU A 85 0.96 -2.79 -18.02
C LEU A 85 1.36 -3.68 -19.18
N TYR A 86 0.43 -3.98 -20.08
CA TYR A 86 0.73 -4.61 -21.36
C TYR A 86 1.25 -3.54 -22.34
N ALA A 87 2.56 -3.60 -22.61
CA ALA A 87 3.28 -2.56 -23.34
C ALA A 87 2.71 -2.32 -24.76
N GLU A 88 2.17 -3.33 -25.40
CA GLU A 88 1.64 -3.30 -26.76
C GLU A 88 0.18 -2.81 -26.85
N MET A 89 -0.53 -2.78 -25.71
CA MET A 89 -1.92 -2.35 -25.68
C MET A 89 -2.06 -0.83 -25.60
N ARG A 90 -3.12 -0.30 -26.22
CA ARG A 90 -3.55 1.08 -25.97
C ARG A 90 -4.13 1.19 -24.58
N VAL A 91 -4.02 2.38 -23.96
CA VAL A 91 -4.51 2.64 -22.61
C VAL A 91 -5.99 2.28 -22.45
N ASP A 92 -6.86 2.78 -23.34
CA ASP A 92 -8.30 2.48 -23.32
C ASP A 92 -8.60 0.98 -23.47
N GLY A 93 -7.86 0.30 -24.37
CA GLY A 93 -7.97 -1.13 -24.56
C GLY A 93 -7.52 -1.94 -23.35
N TYR A 94 -6.41 -1.54 -22.73
CA TYR A 94 -5.89 -2.15 -21.50
C TYR A 94 -6.86 -1.99 -20.33
N LEU A 95 -7.37 -0.78 -20.09
CA LEU A 95 -8.33 -0.53 -19.02
C LEU A 95 -9.63 -1.32 -19.21
N ARG A 96 -10.12 -1.43 -20.46
CA ARG A 96 -11.27 -2.27 -20.80
C ARG A 96 -11.02 -3.75 -20.54
N PHE A 97 -9.83 -4.23 -20.86
CA PHE A 97 -9.41 -5.60 -20.58
C PHE A 97 -9.41 -5.88 -19.08
N VAL A 98 -8.80 -5.00 -18.29
CA VAL A 98 -8.78 -5.12 -16.81
C VAL A 98 -10.19 -5.06 -16.22
N ALA A 99 -11.04 -4.13 -16.68
CA ALA A 99 -12.43 -4.01 -16.24
C ALA A 99 -13.21 -5.33 -16.40
N ARG A 100 -13.02 -6.01 -17.55
CA ARG A 100 -13.63 -7.33 -17.80
C ARG A 100 -13.15 -8.39 -16.83
N ILE A 101 -11.84 -8.48 -16.58
CA ILE A 101 -11.26 -9.44 -15.63
C ILE A 101 -11.76 -9.17 -14.21
N ARG A 102 -11.94 -7.89 -13.85
CA ARG A 102 -12.47 -7.48 -12.55
C ARG A 102 -13.98 -7.66 -12.41
N GLY A 103 -14.66 -8.13 -13.47
CA GLY A 103 -16.09 -8.48 -13.43
C GLY A 103 -17.03 -7.30 -13.66
N VAL A 104 -16.54 -6.19 -14.22
CA VAL A 104 -17.41 -5.07 -14.64
C VAL A 104 -18.38 -5.56 -15.72
N ALA A 105 -19.67 -5.35 -15.51
CA ALA A 105 -20.70 -5.80 -16.43
C ALA A 105 -20.52 -5.17 -17.84
N ARG A 106 -20.75 -5.97 -18.89
CA ARG A 106 -20.52 -5.53 -20.30
C ARG A 106 -21.17 -4.18 -20.63
N ARG A 107 -22.36 -3.92 -20.10
CA ARG A 107 -23.10 -2.67 -20.29
C ARG A 107 -22.51 -1.45 -19.60
N GLN A 108 -21.61 -1.64 -18.62
CA GLN A 108 -20.98 -0.60 -17.79
C GLN A 108 -19.50 -0.39 -18.17
N LEU A 109 -18.95 -1.20 -19.10
CA LEU A 109 -17.52 -1.18 -19.43
C LEU A 109 -17.07 0.17 -19.99
N ASP A 110 -17.85 0.76 -20.89
CA ASP A 110 -17.48 2.02 -21.54
C ASP A 110 -17.50 3.16 -20.53
N ASP A 111 -18.54 3.22 -19.70
CA ASP A 111 -18.67 4.25 -18.65
C ASP A 111 -17.58 4.11 -17.59
N ALA A 112 -17.28 2.88 -17.14
CA ALA A 112 -16.23 2.62 -16.17
C ALA A 112 -14.84 3.04 -16.70
N VAL A 113 -14.54 2.71 -17.94
CA VAL A 113 -13.27 3.08 -18.58
C VAL A 113 -13.18 4.60 -18.81
N ALA A 114 -14.24 5.23 -19.33
CA ALA A 114 -14.27 6.69 -19.50
C ALA A 114 -14.12 7.43 -18.18
N HIS A 115 -14.78 6.94 -17.11
CA HIS A 115 -14.67 7.50 -15.77
C HIS A 115 -13.23 7.49 -15.25
N VAL A 116 -12.53 6.35 -15.29
CA VAL A 116 -11.17 6.28 -14.75
C VAL A 116 -10.15 7.01 -15.62
N ILE A 117 -10.36 7.09 -16.94
CA ILE A 117 -9.55 7.91 -17.84
C ILE A 117 -9.62 9.37 -17.39
N LYS A 118 -10.83 9.87 -17.16
CA LYS A 118 -11.07 11.26 -16.72
C LYS A 118 -10.49 11.51 -15.33
N VAL A 119 -10.81 10.65 -14.35
CA VAL A 119 -10.34 10.81 -12.97
C VAL A 119 -8.83 10.77 -12.86
N CYS A 120 -8.15 9.93 -13.65
CA CYS A 120 -6.69 9.81 -13.64
C CYS A 120 -5.98 10.78 -14.61
N GLY A 121 -6.70 11.67 -15.30
CA GLY A 121 -6.14 12.65 -16.24
C GLY A 121 -5.41 11.98 -17.42
N LEU A 122 -6.05 10.97 -18.03
CA LEU A 122 -5.49 10.17 -19.11
C LEU A 122 -6.08 10.50 -20.48
N ASP A 123 -6.94 11.51 -20.61
CA ASP A 123 -7.70 11.83 -21.81
C ASP A 123 -6.79 11.98 -23.04
N GLU A 124 -5.69 12.72 -22.92
CA GLU A 124 -4.74 12.97 -24.02
C GLU A 124 -3.96 11.73 -24.47
N VAL A 125 -3.87 10.72 -23.60
CA VAL A 125 -3.07 9.51 -23.84
C VAL A 125 -3.91 8.24 -23.97
N ALA A 126 -5.24 8.34 -23.87
CA ALA A 126 -6.16 7.21 -23.88
C ALA A 126 -5.97 6.28 -25.09
N HIS A 127 -5.62 6.85 -26.24
CA HIS A 127 -5.40 6.12 -27.48
C HIS A 127 -3.93 5.74 -27.75
N ARG A 128 -2.99 6.13 -26.87
CA ARG A 128 -1.57 5.81 -27.01
C ARG A 128 -1.26 4.41 -26.48
N ILE A 129 -0.18 3.82 -26.99
CA ILE A 129 0.34 2.54 -26.53
C ILE A 129 1.00 2.71 -25.16
N CYS A 130 0.68 1.82 -24.21
CA CYS A 130 1.17 1.87 -22.83
C CYS A 130 2.71 1.91 -22.75
N GLY A 131 3.40 1.15 -23.62
CA GLY A 131 4.86 1.12 -23.66
C GLY A 131 5.52 2.46 -23.99
N GLN A 132 4.82 3.34 -24.72
CA GLN A 132 5.32 4.65 -25.18
C GLN A 132 5.04 5.79 -24.18
N LEU A 133 4.40 5.51 -23.06
CA LEU A 133 4.08 6.51 -22.04
C LEU A 133 5.29 6.85 -21.19
N SER A 134 5.34 8.11 -20.70
CA SER A 134 6.25 8.49 -19.63
C SER A 134 5.96 7.70 -18.34
N LYS A 135 6.91 7.67 -17.40
CA LYS A 135 6.74 6.96 -16.11
C LYS A 135 5.52 7.47 -15.35
N GLY A 136 5.30 8.79 -15.31
CA GLY A 136 4.13 9.38 -14.64
C GLY A 136 2.81 8.95 -15.26
N TYR A 137 2.69 8.92 -16.58
CA TYR A 137 1.49 8.40 -17.23
C TYR A 137 1.31 6.90 -16.99
N LYS A 138 2.38 6.08 -17.00
CA LYS A 138 2.31 4.66 -16.63
C LYS A 138 1.79 4.46 -15.22
N GLN A 139 2.22 5.29 -14.29
CA GLN A 139 1.75 5.26 -12.91
C GLN A 139 0.25 5.61 -12.81
N ARG A 140 -0.20 6.65 -13.49
CA ARG A 140 -1.63 7.01 -13.55
C ARG A 140 -2.48 5.92 -14.23
N VAL A 141 -2.00 5.26 -15.27
CA VAL A 141 -2.67 4.09 -15.85
C VAL A 141 -2.72 2.94 -14.84
N GLY A 142 -1.67 2.75 -14.04
CA GLY A 142 -1.63 1.80 -12.93
C GLY A 142 -2.66 2.11 -11.84
N ILE A 143 -2.88 3.38 -11.50
CA ILE A 143 -3.95 3.80 -10.57
C ILE A 143 -5.32 3.56 -11.24
N ALA A 144 -5.49 3.94 -12.50
CA ALA A 144 -6.74 3.76 -13.23
C ALA A 144 -7.16 2.28 -13.30
N GLN A 145 -6.22 1.36 -13.54
CA GLN A 145 -6.51 -0.08 -13.54
C GLN A 145 -6.93 -0.60 -12.16
N ALA A 146 -6.40 -0.01 -11.08
CA ALA A 146 -6.83 -0.35 -9.72
C ALA A 146 -8.23 0.16 -9.40
N LEU A 147 -8.67 1.26 -10.05
CA LEU A 147 -9.95 1.93 -9.85
C LEU A 147 -11.08 1.41 -10.73
N VAL A 148 -10.80 0.78 -11.86
CA VAL A 148 -11.76 0.56 -12.95
C VAL A 148 -13.00 -0.26 -12.57
N HIS A 149 -12.95 -1.05 -11.49
CA HIS A 149 -14.07 -1.84 -10.96
C HIS A 149 -14.71 -1.20 -9.73
N ASP A 150 -14.41 0.09 -9.47
CA ASP A 150 -14.92 0.91 -8.36
C ASP A 150 -14.80 0.25 -6.97
N PRO A 151 -13.59 -0.15 -6.55
CA PRO A 151 -13.40 -0.84 -5.28
C PRO A 151 -13.52 0.13 -4.09
N PRO A 152 -14.07 -0.32 -2.94
CA PRO A 152 -14.12 0.49 -1.71
C PRO A 152 -12.77 0.61 -1.01
N VAL A 153 -11.77 -0.19 -1.40
CA VAL A 153 -10.43 -0.23 -0.82
C VAL A 153 -9.39 -0.12 -1.91
N LEU A 154 -8.40 0.78 -1.72
CA LEU A 154 -7.23 0.90 -2.59
C LEU A 154 -5.97 0.59 -1.80
N VAL A 155 -5.10 -0.24 -2.37
CA VAL A 155 -3.76 -0.50 -1.85
C VAL A 155 -2.77 -0.05 -2.92
N LEU A 156 -1.91 0.91 -2.56
CA LEU A 156 -0.97 1.57 -3.46
C LEU A 156 0.45 1.35 -2.92
N ASP A 157 1.25 0.57 -3.63
CA ASP A 157 2.62 0.25 -3.21
C ASP A 157 3.60 1.20 -3.91
N GLU A 158 4.22 2.12 -3.14
CA GLU A 158 5.16 3.14 -3.59
C GLU A 158 4.66 3.93 -4.83
N PRO A 159 3.47 4.57 -4.79
CA PRO A 159 2.81 5.12 -5.97
C PRO A 159 3.55 6.26 -6.66
N THR A 160 4.53 6.87 -6.01
CA THR A 160 5.29 8.04 -6.50
C THR A 160 6.75 7.72 -6.81
N ILE A 161 7.17 6.44 -6.64
CA ILE A 161 8.58 6.07 -6.78
C ILE A 161 9.17 6.43 -8.14
N GLY A 162 10.28 7.20 -8.10
CA GLY A 162 11.04 7.59 -9.29
C GLY A 162 10.28 8.50 -10.27
N LEU A 163 9.28 9.21 -9.80
CA LEU A 163 8.64 10.33 -10.47
C LEU A 163 9.40 11.64 -10.20
N ASP A 164 9.29 12.60 -11.10
CA ASP A 164 9.78 13.95 -10.85
C ASP A 164 8.84 14.71 -9.87
N PRO A 165 9.29 15.84 -9.27
CA PRO A 165 8.52 16.56 -8.25
C PRO A 165 7.13 17.01 -8.72
N ARG A 166 6.96 17.39 -9.99
CA ARG A 166 5.66 17.79 -10.54
C ARG A 166 4.73 16.59 -10.63
N GLN A 167 5.22 15.45 -11.14
CA GLN A 167 4.46 14.21 -11.25
C GLN A 167 4.07 13.65 -9.88
N ILE A 168 4.95 13.77 -8.88
CA ILE A 168 4.66 13.41 -7.49
C ILE A 168 3.45 14.21 -6.98
N HIS A 169 3.44 15.54 -7.22
CA HIS A 169 2.34 16.39 -6.80
C HIS A 169 1.02 15.98 -7.47
N GLU A 170 1.04 15.77 -8.78
CA GLU A 170 -0.11 15.36 -9.57
C GLU A 170 -0.69 13.99 -9.12
N VAL A 171 0.18 13.02 -8.75
CA VAL A 171 -0.26 11.71 -8.23
C VAL A 171 -0.82 11.84 -6.81
N ARG A 172 -0.23 12.69 -5.97
CA ARG A 172 -0.75 12.97 -4.62
C ARG A 172 -2.13 13.62 -4.65
N ASP A 173 -2.32 14.62 -5.50
CA ASP A 173 -3.64 15.28 -5.68
C ASP A 173 -4.69 14.27 -6.14
N LEU A 174 -4.31 13.40 -7.08
CA LEU A 174 -5.18 12.31 -7.52
C LEU A 174 -5.57 11.41 -6.35
N ILE A 175 -4.60 10.92 -5.55
CA ILE A 175 -4.87 10.03 -4.40
C ILE A 175 -5.75 10.74 -3.36
N SER A 176 -5.46 11.99 -3.03
CA SER A 176 -6.28 12.81 -2.12
C SER A 176 -7.72 12.96 -2.61
N GLY A 177 -7.92 13.17 -3.90
CA GLY A 177 -9.25 13.28 -4.52
C GLY A 177 -10.05 11.98 -4.51
N LEU A 178 -9.40 10.83 -4.27
CA LEU A 178 -10.04 9.52 -4.16
C LEU A 178 -10.50 9.19 -2.73
N SER A 179 -10.06 9.96 -1.73
CA SER A 179 -10.43 9.79 -0.32
C SER A 179 -11.92 10.09 -0.08
N GLY A 180 -12.39 9.85 1.16
CA GLY A 180 -13.76 10.08 1.58
C GLY A 180 -14.69 8.89 1.31
N ASN A 181 -14.76 8.42 0.08
CA ASN A 181 -15.59 7.25 -0.27
C ASN A 181 -14.81 5.92 -0.23
N ARG A 182 -13.48 5.96 -0.21
CA ARG A 182 -12.59 4.79 -0.26
C ARG A 182 -11.61 4.79 0.90
N THR A 183 -11.32 3.60 1.41
CA THR A 183 -10.18 3.38 2.31
C THR A 183 -8.93 3.22 1.46
N ILE A 184 -7.89 3.97 1.72
CA ILE A 184 -6.63 3.92 0.98
C ILE A 184 -5.51 3.53 1.92
N VAL A 185 -4.74 2.49 1.56
CA VAL A 185 -3.47 2.17 2.21
C VAL A 185 -2.37 2.41 1.19
N LEU A 186 -1.46 3.31 1.52
CA LEU A 186 -0.37 3.67 0.65
C LEU A 186 0.95 3.36 1.35
N SER A 187 1.82 2.55 0.73
CA SER A 187 3.18 2.35 1.21
C SER A 187 4.10 3.42 0.64
N THR A 188 5.00 3.91 1.47
CA THR A 188 6.04 4.85 1.04
C THR A 188 7.23 4.84 2.01
N HIS A 189 8.38 5.32 1.57
CA HIS A 189 9.52 5.64 2.41
C HIS A 189 9.75 7.16 2.51
N ILE A 190 8.84 7.96 1.94
CA ILE A 190 8.95 9.42 1.80
C ILE A 190 8.03 10.11 2.81
N LEU A 191 8.59 10.61 3.90
CA LEU A 191 7.88 11.29 5.00
C LEU A 191 6.96 12.44 4.55
N PRO A 192 7.40 13.38 3.67
CA PRO A 192 6.54 14.44 3.16
C PRO A 192 5.26 13.96 2.45
N GLU A 193 5.25 12.76 1.91
CA GLU A 193 4.02 12.21 1.29
C GLU A 193 2.98 11.87 2.34
N VAL A 194 3.42 11.22 3.41
CA VAL A 194 2.53 10.83 4.52
C VAL A 194 1.95 12.07 5.19
N SER A 195 2.79 13.05 5.53
CA SER A 195 2.34 14.27 6.22
C SER A 195 1.35 15.12 5.43
N GLN A 196 1.38 15.04 4.08
CA GLN A 196 0.53 15.86 3.22
C GLN A 196 -0.83 15.26 2.90
N ILE A 197 -0.92 13.93 2.78
CA ILE A 197 -2.15 13.31 2.28
C ILE A 197 -2.75 12.26 3.21
N CYS A 198 -2.02 11.78 4.22
CA CYS A 198 -2.53 10.72 5.10
C CYS A 198 -3.27 11.28 6.32
N ASP A 199 -4.25 10.55 6.81
CA ASP A 199 -4.93 10.82 8.08
C ASP A 199 -4.23 10.11 9.26
N LYS A 200 -3.57 8.98 8.94
CA LYS A 200 -2.95 8.08 9.91
C LYS A 200 -1.67 7.51 9.33
N VAL A 201 -0.69 7.28 10.18
CA VAL A 201 0.56 6.62 9.82
C VAL A 201 0.75 5.33 10.63
N VAL A 202 1.27 4.31 9.96
CA VAL A 202 1.84 3.11 10.58
C VAL A 202 3.29 3.05 10.14
N ILE A 203 4.20 3.06 11.11
CA ILE A 203 5.65 2.95 10.86
C ILE A 203 6.06 1.50 11.05
N ILE A 204 6.73 0.95 10.03
CA ILE A 204 7.29 -0.40 10.06
C ILE A 204 8.83 -0.31 9.99
N ALA A 205 9.51 -1.03 10.88
CA ALA A 205 10.96 -1.22 10.85
C ALA A 205 11.25 -2.70 11.15
N ASP A 206 12.24 -3.27 10.49
CA ASP A 206 12.70 -4.66 10.68
C ASP A 206 11.58 -5.71 10.74
N GLY A 207 10.55 -5.50 9.93
CA GLY A 207 9.39 -6.38 9.83
C GLY A 207 8.34 -6.22 10.91
N ARG A 208 8.44 -5.23 11.82
CA ARG A 208 7.52 -4.98 12.93
C ARG A 208 6.90 -3.60 12.86
N VAL A 209 5.67 -3.45 13.32
CA VAL A 209 5.06 -2.13 13.51
C VAL A 209 5.65 -1.51 14.78
N VAL A 210 6.34 -0.39 14.62
CA VAL A 210 6.97 0.35 15.71
C VAL A 210 6.13 1.53 16.18
N LEU A 211 5.22 2.02 15.33
CA LEU A 211 4.29 3.09 15.68
C LEU A 211 3.01 3.00 14.85
N GLU A 212 1.88 3.29 15.47
CA GLU A 212 0.60 3.53 14.80
C GLU A 212 -0.03 4.79 15.40
N GLU A 213 -0.17 5.87 14.60
CA GLU A 213 -0.59 7.18 15.11
C GLU A 213 -1.50 7.92 14.10
N SER A 214 -2.47 8.67 14.63
CA SER A 214 -3.26 9.61 13.83
C SER A 214 -2.47 10.90 13.65
N LEU A 215 -2.31 11.36 12.41
CA LEU A 215 -1.58 12.61 12.15
C LEU A 215 -2.26 13.85 12.75
N LYS A 216 -3.58 13.78 12.97
CA LYS A 216 -4.34 14.83 13.67
C LYS A 216 -4.12 14.86 15.17
N ALA A 217 -3.62 13.77 15.75
CA ALA A 217 -3.35 13.64 17.19
C ALA A 217 -1.91 14.02 17.55
N LEU A 218 -1.04 14.23 16.56
CA LEU A 218 0.32 14.67 16.83
C LEU A 218 0.33 16.05 17.50
N PRO A 219 1.15 16.24 18.56
CA PRO A 219 1.27 17.53 19.24
C PRO A 219 1.69 18.64 18.26
N ALA A 220 1.14 19.84 18.44
CA ALA A 220 1.50 20.99 17.64
C ALA A 220 3.01 21.27 17.73
N GLY A 221 3.68 21.31 16.59
CA GLY A 221 5.13 21.53 16.50
C GLY A 221 5.99 20.28 16.46
N THR A 222 5.42 19.08 16.62
CA THR A 222 6.16 17.83 16.46
C THR A 222 6.22 17.47 14.97
N SER A 223 7.41 17.28 14.43
CA SER A 223 7.56 16.83 13.05
C SER A 223 7.38 15.30 12.94
N LEU A 224 6.74 14.84 11.87
CA LEU A 224 6.63 13.40 11.60
C LEU A 224 8.02 12.75 11.46
N GLU A 225 9.03 13.53 11.06
CA GLU A 225 10.42 13.08 10.94
C GLU A 225 11.03 12.76 12.30
N GLU A 226 10.80 13.60 13.31
CA GLU A 226 11.24 13.33 14.70
C GLU A 226 10.55 12.09 15.26
N VAL A 227 9.25 11.95 15.03
CA VAL A 227 8.48 10.77 15.45
C VAL A 227 9.03 9.50 14.80
N PHE A 228 9.31 9.55 13.49
CA PHE A 228 9.87 8.42 12.74
C PHE A 228 11.25 8.04 13.26
N LEU A 229 12.16 9.01 13.40
CA LEU A 229 13.53 8.75 13.87
C LEU A 229 13.54 8.16 15.30
N ASN A 230 12.71 8.70 16.19
CA ASN A 230 12.59 8.19 17.56
C ASN A 230 12.03 6.77 17.60
N ALA A 231 10.98 6.47 16.84
CA ALA A 231 10.37 5.14 16.79
C ALA A 231 11.35 4.09 16.26
N VAL A 232 12.07 4.39 15.17
CA VAL A 232 13.06 3.46 14.57
C VAL A 232 14.28 3.29 15.48
N ALA A 233 14.72 4.34 16.18
CA ALA A 233 15.86 4.25 17.12
C ALA A 233 15.51 3.38 18.34
N GLN A 234 14.32 3.52 18.89
CA GLN A 234 13.86 2.73 20.05
C GLN A 234 13.80 1.23 19.72
N GLU A 235 13.31 0.85 18.54
CA GLU A 235 13.27 -0.56 18.11
C GLU A 235 14.67 -1.16 18.00
N ARG A 236 15.62 -0.45 17.41
CA ARG A 236 17.02 -0.93 17.30
C ARG A 236 17.68 -1.12 18.67
N HIS A 237 17.38 -0.27 19.65
CA HIS A 237 17.87 -0.45 21.02
C HIS A 237 17.24 -1.64 21.72
N ALA A 238 15.94 -1.89 21.51
CA ALA A 238 15.26 -3.05 22.05
C ALA A 238 15.80 -4.37 21.51
N ASP A 239 16.07 -4.43 20.19
CA ASP A 239 16.65 -5.63 19.55
C ASP A 239 18.08 -5.90 20.02
N THR A 240 18.92 -4.86 20.23
CA THR A 240 20.28 -5.01 20.78
C THR A 240 20.26 -5.51 22.21
N ALA A 241 19.43 -4.95 23.09
CA ALA A 241 19.30 -5.38 24.46
C ALA A 241 18.83 -6.84 24.57
N SER A 242 17.84 -7.23 23.76
CA SER A 242 17.35 -8.61 23.73
C SER A 242 18.40 -9.61 23.20
N ALA A 243 19.27 -9.18 22.29
CA ALA A 243 20.36 -10.02 21.78
C ALA A 243 21.49 -10.18 22.82
N GLU A 244 21.79 -9.14 23.60
CA GLU A 244 22.77 -9.18 24.70
C GLU A 244 22.28 -10.07 25.84
N GLU A 245 21.01 -9.95 26.26
CA GLU A 245 20.41 -10.83 27.26
C GLU A 245 20.43 -12.31 26.86
N ALA A 246 20.11 -12.60 25.58
CA ALA A 246 20.15 -13.98 25.06
C ALA A 246 21.58 -14.56 25.03
N LEU A 247 22.61 -13.75 24.80
CA LEU A 247 24.01 -14.19 24.87
C LEU A 247 24.44 -14.47 26.30
N GLU A 248 24.07 -13.61 27.25
CA GLU A 248 24.38 -13.82 28.69
C GLU A 248 23.72 -15.09 29.25
N GLU A 249 22.47 -15.39 28.85
CA GLU A 249 21.78 -16.63 29.26
C GLU A 249 22.48 -17.89 28.69
N VAL A 250 23.00 -17.85 27.46
CA VAL A 250 23.74 -18.97 26.85
C VAL A 250 25.09 -19.17 27.55
N GLU A 251 25.79 -18.12 27.95
CA GLU A 251 27.06 -18.20 28.66
C GLU A 251 26.87 -18.70 30.12
N ALA A 252 25.82 -18.25 30.79
CA ALA A 252 25.49 -18.70 32.15
C ALA A 252 25.03 -20.17 32.21
N GLY A 253 24.43 -20.68 31.16
CA GLY A 253 23.97 -22.10 31.07
C GLY A 253 25.07 -23.12 30.79
N HIS A 254 26.31 -22.67 30.51
CA HIS A 254 27.48 -23.54 30.23
C HIS A 254 28.49 -23.57 31.39
N SER A 255 28.18 -23.00 32.55
CA SER A 255 28.97 -23.05 33.79
C SER A 255 28.33 -23.96 34.80
#